data_778a3b6e5285ec8c443915326e383f73
#
_entry.id   778a3b6e5285ec8c443915326e383f73
#
_cell.length_a   1.000
_cell.length_b   1.000
_cell.length_c   1.000
_cell.angle_alpha   90.00
_cell.angle_beta   90.00
_cell.angle_gamma   90.00
#
_symmetry.space_group_name_H-M   'P 1'
#
loop_
_entity.id
_entity.type
_entity.pdbx_description
1 polymer ?
#
loop_
_entity_poly.entity_id
_entity_poly.type
_entity_poly.pdbx_seq_one_letter_code
_entity_poly.pdbx_strand_id
1 'polypeptide(L)'
;MINPDYLIDYSDWFDEGGYCQVYPIKDKKDLVFKEFRNKKKAQESYRYHKKLAKFDLAPKIYSKICKLEFAKEDDLYQPEPSDWGYVTELARTHTANTKISMADIQHLVDEIYKKTGLKFWDCHWYNVGMVKRGKNKKVVCIDTGKESFDGNSNAWANPDPGPKCSYCEKYECDCCD
;
A
#
# COMPACT_ATOMS: atom_id res chain seq x y z
N MET A 1 22.02 -3.91 0.41
CA MET A 1 22.60 -2.91 1.33
C MET A 1 21.52 -2.65 2.36
N ILE A 2 21.84 -2.72 3.64
CA ILE A 2 20.96 -2.34 4.75
C ILE A 2 20.91 -0.82 4.82
N ASN A 3 19.72 -0.26 5.05
CA ASN A 3 19.55 1.18 5.25
C ASN A 3 19.42 1.45 6.77
N PRO A 4 20.38 2.15 7.37
CA PRO A 4 20.40 2.39 8.82
C PRO A 4 19.43 3.50 9.29
N ASP A 5 18.85 4.26 8.36
CA ASP A 5 17.97 5.40 8.68
C ASP A 5 16.59 4.97 9.18
N TYR A 6 16.25 3.69 9.01
CA TYR A 6 14.95 3.13 9.34
C TYR A 6 15.09 1.78 10.00
N LEU A 7 14.26 1.54 11.01
CA LEU A 7 14.10 0.24 11.68
C LEU A 7 12.66 -0.22 11.54
N ILE A 8 12.45 -1.52 11.33
CA ILE A 8 11.12 -2.11 11.33
C ILE A 8 10.65 -2.27 12.77
N ASP A 9 9.41 -1.86 13.06
CA ASP A 9 8.73 -2.16 14.30
C ASP A 9 8.06 -3.53 14.16
N TYR A 10 8.49 -4.50 14.95
CA TYR A 10 7.97 -5.87 14.86
C TYR A 10 6.69 -6.07 15.68
N SER A 11 6.39 -5.17 16.61
CA SER A 11 5.26 -5.29 17.52
C SER A 11 3.90 -5.09 16.84
N ASP A 12 3.87 -4.37 15.72
CA ASP A 12 2.66 -4.00 14.99
C ASP A 12 2.74 -4.44 13.52
N TRP A 13 2.32 -5.66 13.23
CA TRP A 13 2.22 -6.15 11.87
C TRP A 13 0.97 -5.61 11.16
N PHE A 14 1.11 -4.92 10.03
CA PHE A 14 -0.03 -4.26 9.40
C PHE A 14 -0.80 -5.10 8.40
N ASP A 15 -0.13 -5.87 7.53
CA ASP A 15 -0.86 -6.58 6.47
C ASP A 15 0.02 -7.61 5.74
N GLU A 16 -0.55 -8.75 5.43
CA GLU A 16 0.04 -9.77 4.58
C GLU A 16 -0.71 -9.84 3.25
N GLY A 17 -0.27 -9.03 2.29
CA GLY A 17 -0.73 -9.18 0.93
C GLY A 17 -0.06 -10.38 0.24
N GLY A 18 -0.71 -10.98 -0.76
CA GLY A 18 -0.16 -12.15 -1.49
C GLY A 18 1.22 -11.93 -2.12
N TYR A 19 1.67 -10.69 -2.29
CA TYR A 19 2.90 -10.31 -2.98
C TYR A 19 3.90 -9.52 -2.15
N CYS A 20 3.47 -8.85 -1.10
CA CYS A 20 4.34 -8.09 -0.22
C CYS A 20 3.81 -8.10 1.21
N GLN A 21 4.72 -7.97 2.15
CA GLN A 21 4.43 -7.71 3.55
C GLN A 21 4.64 -6.23 3.85
N VAL A 22 3.86 -5.67 4.77
CA VAL A 22 3.93 -4.26 5.11
C VAL A 22 4.18 -4.13 6.61
N TYR A 23 5.28 -3.50 6.97
CA TYR A 23 5.71 -3.31 8.34
C TYR A 23 5.72 -1.82 8.71
N PRO A 24 5.33 -1.47 9.94
CA PRO A 24 5.51 -0.12 10.45
C PRO A 24 7.00 0.20 10.61
N ILE A 25 7.33 1.49 10.52
CA ILE A 25 8.67 1.99 10.82
C ILE A 25 8.68 2.52 12.25
N LYS A 26 9.61 2.03 13.06
CA LYS A 26 9.79 2.47 14.45
C LYS A 26 9.90 4.00 14.53
N ASP A 27 9.16 4.58 15.46
CA ASP A 27 9.11 6.03 15.74
C ASP A 27 8.62 6.90 14.55
N LYS A 28 8.07 6.30 13.49
CA LYS A 28 7.59 7.02 12.29
C LYS A 28 6.18 6.56 11.87
N LYS A 29 5.16 7.02 12.59
CA LYS A 29 3.75 6.60 12.46
C LYS A 29 3.13 6.73 11.05
N ASP A 30 3.73 7.57 10.19
CA ASP A 30 3.23 7.80 8.83
C ASP A 30 4.05 7.09 7.75
N LEU A 31 4.98 6.22 8.14
CA LEU A 31 5.82 5.45 7.23
C LEU A 31 5.65 3.96 7.42
N VAL A 32 5.79 3.23 6.31
CA VAL A 32 5.81 1.77 6.27
C VAL A 32 6.93 1.26 5.39
N PHE A 33 7.41 0.06 5.67
CA PHE A 33 8.29 -0.69 4.80
C PHE A 33 7.49 -1.74 4.04
N LYS A 34 7.58 -1.71 2.72
CA LYS A 34 7.01 -2.73 1.84
C LYS A 34 8.09 -3.74 1.52
N GLU A 35 7.98 -4.94 2.07
CA GLU A 35 8.90 -6.05 1.87
C GLU A 35 8.39 -6.99 0.77
N PHE A 36 9.29 -7.51 -0.04
CA PHE A 36 9.00 -8.42 -1.14
C PHE A 36 9.88 -9.65 -1.05
N ARG A 37 9.35 -10.82 -1.39
CA ARG A 37 10.05 -12.12 -1.36
C ARG A 37 11.42 -12.14 -2.06
N ASN A 38 11.68 -11.21 -2.97
CA ASN A 38 12.97 -11.09 -3.64
C ASN A 38 13.17 -9.70 -4.27
N LYS A 39 14.43 -9.40 -4.56
CA LYS A 39 14.85 -8.11 -5.12
C LYS A 39 14.19 -7.76 -6.45
N LYS A 40 13.92 -8.75 -7.30
CA LYS A 40 13.31 -8.52 -8.61
C LYS A 40 11.87 -8.01 -8.46
N LYS A 41 11.09 -8.61 -7.57
CA LYS A 41 9.72 -8.16 -7.25
C LYS A 41 9.71 -6.76 -6.63
N ALA A 42 10.65 -6.50 -5.69
CA ALA A 42 10.81 -5.15 -5.15
C ALA A 42 11.12 -4.11 -6.25
N GLN A 43 12.00 -4.43 -7.23
CA GLN A 43 12.34 -3.56 -8.34
C GLN A 43 11.16 -3.31 -9.28
N GLU A 44 10.38 -4.33 -9.58
CA GLU A 44 9.18 -4.22 -10.43
C GLU A 44 8.16 -3.31 -9.77
N SER A 45 7.78 -3.57 -8.52
CA SER A 45 6.84 -2.74 -7.76
C SER A 45 7.34 -1.30 -7.61
N TYR A 46 8.61 -1.11 -7.24
CA TYR A 46 9.23 0.20 -7.09
C TYR A 46 9.15 1.05 -8.38
N ARG A 47 9.32 0.42 -9.54
CA ARG A 47 9.24 1.11 -10.84
C ARG A 47 7.84 1.66 -11.10
N TYR A 48 6.79 0.86 -10.91
CA TYR A 48 5.40 1.31 -11.05
C TYR A 48 5.07 2.36 -9.99
N HIS A 49 5.42 2.10 -8.74
CA HIS A 49 5.21 3.03 -7.64
C HIS A 49 5.82 4.41 -7.92
N LYS A 50 7.09 4.43 -8.33
CA LYS A 50 7.80 5.68 -8.68
C LYS A 50 7.14 6.41 -9.85
N LYS A 51 6.62 5.70 -10.84
CA LYS A 51 5.89 6.29 -11.96
C LYS A 51 4.60 6.98 -11.50
N LEU A 52 3.84 6.33 -10.63
CA LEU A 52 2.60 6.88 -10.08
C LEU A 52 2.84 8.03 -9.09
N ALA A 53 3.83 7.88 -8.21
CA ALA A 53 4.16 8.88 -7.19
C ALA A 53 4.59 10.24 -7.79
N LYS A 54 5.14 10.27 -9.01
CA LYS A 54 5.42 11.52 -9.74
C LYS A 54 4.19 12.39 -9.98
N PHE A 55 3.02 11.77 -10.08
CA PHE A 55 1.74 12.43 -10.30
C PHE A 55 0.87 12.45 -9.04
N ASP A 56 1.46 12.09 -7.89
CA ASP A 56 0.75 11.98 -6.63
C ASP A 56 -0.42 10.97 -6.68
N LEU A 57 -0.26 9.88 -7.44
CA LEU A 57 -1.23 8.78 -7.61
C LEU A 57 -0.86 7.53 -6.81
N ALA A 58 0.25 7.56 -6.09
CA ALA A 58 0.69 6.57 -5.12
C ALA A 58 1.29 7.27 -3.90
N PRO A 59 1.47 6.56 -2.76
CA PRO A 59 2.17 7.09 -1.60
C PRO A 59 3.57 7.61 -1.94
N LYS A 60 4.08 8.57 -1.18
CA LYS A 60 5.45 9.06 -1.36
C LYS A 60 6.46 7.98 -1.03
N ILE A 61 7.56 7.92 -1.78
CA ILE A 61 8.67 7.00 -1.54
C ILE A 61 9.77 7.74 -0.78
N TYR A 62 10.28 7.12 0.28
CA TYR A 62 11.28 7.71 1.18
C TYR A 62 12.64 7.01 1.11
N SER A 63 12.73 5.80 0.56
CA SER A 63 14.02 5.13 0.38
C SER A 63 14.18 4.56 -1.03
N LYS A 64 15.42 4.27 -1.40
CA LYS A 64 15.72 3.34 -2.49
C LYS A 64 15.42 1.91 -2.03
N ILE A 65 15.49 0.95 -2.96
CA ILE A 65 15.37 -0.47 -2.61
C ILE A 65 16.52 -0.87 -1.70
N CYS A 66 16.18 -1.38 -0.53
CA CYS A 66 17.10 -1.75 0.54
C CYS A 66 16.56 -2.94 1.34
N LYS A 67 17.31 -3.37 2.34
CA LYS A 67 16.88 -4.19 3.46
C LYS A 67 16.87 -3.32 4.70
N LEU A 68 16.05 -3.65 5.70
CA LEU A 68 16.03 -2.97 6.98
C LEU A 68 16.33 -3.97 8.10
N GLU A 69 16.85 -3.47 9.20
CA GLU A 69 16.92 -4.20 10.46
C GLU A 69 15.62 -4.05 11.23
N PHE A 70 15.31 -5.05 12.05
CA PHE A 70 14.20 -4.99 12.99
C PHE A 70 14.64 -4.26 14.26
N ALA A 71 13.75 -3.52 14.86
CA ALA A 71 13.99 -2.94 16.16
C ALA A 71 14.13 -4.05 17.19
N LYS A 72 15.17 -3.97 18.02
CA LYS A 72 15.40 -4.95 19.07
C LYS A 72 14.36 -4.76 20.19
N GLU A 73 13.70 -5.86 20.55
CA GLU A 73 12.83 -5.90 21.71
C GLU A 73 13.55 -6.46 22.94
N ASP A 74 14.49 -7.42 22.74
CA ASP A 74 15.30 -8.04 23.78
C ASP A 74 16.71 -8.36 23.28
N ASP A 75 17.69 -8.39 24.20
CA ASP A 75 19.09 -8.71 23.88
C ASP A 75 19.31 -10.18 23.44
N LEU A 76 18.31 -11.04 23.62
CA LEU A 76 18.44 -12.48 23.41
C LEU A 76 18.11 -12.92 21.98
N TYR A 77 17.36 -12.13 21.21
CA TYR A 77 17.00 -12.47 19.85
C TYR A 77 17.31 -11.32 18.90
N GLN A 78 18.16 -11.58 17.93
CA GLN A 78 18.42 -10.66 16.82
C GLN A 78 17.82 -11.28 15.55
N PRO A 79 16.66 -10.82 15.08
CA PRO A 79 16.12 -11.29 13.81
C PRO A 79 17.09 -10.93 12.68
N GLU A 80 17.15 -11.80 11.67
CA GLU A 80 17.87 -11.45 10.45
C GLU A 80 17.25 -10.20 9.80
N PRO A 81 18.05 -9.43 9.06
CA PRO A 81 17.51 -8.29 8.32
C PRO A 81 16.37 -8.72 7.38
N SER A 82 15.43 -7.83 7.15
CA SER A 82 14.30 -8.02 6.23
C SER A 82 14.76 -8.52 4.85
N ASP A 83 13.85 -9.02 4.07
CA ASP A 83 14.04 -9.16 2.63
C ASP A 83 14.06 -7.78 1.93
N TRP A 84 14.08 -7.79 0.60
CA TRP A 84 14.21 -6.57 -0.19
C TRP A 84 12.91 -5.77 -0.23
N GLY A 85 13.00 -4.48 0.03
CA GLY A 85 11.85 -3.60 0.03
C GLY A 85 12.21 -2.13 -0.10
N TYR A 86 11.27 -1.27 0.21
CA TYR A 86 11.47 0.19 0.26
C TYR A 86 10.49 0.85 1.22
N VAL A 87 10.92 1.98 1.80
CA VAL A 87 10.09 2.78 2.71
C VAL A 87 9.19 3.72 1.91
N THR A 88 7.92 3.76 2.29
CA THR A 88 6.90 4.60 1.67
C THR A 88 5.99 5.22 2.72
N GLU A 89 5.24 6.24 2.33
CA GLU A 89 4.19 6.83 3.14
C GLU A 89 3.11 5.78 3.45
N LEU A 90 2.61 5.78 4.67
CA LEU A 90 1.44 4.98 5.05
C LEU A 90 0.19 5.56 4.39
N ALA A 91 -0.48 4.78 3.56
CA ALA A 91 -1.82 5.06 3.08
C ALA A 91 -2.82 4.21 3.86
N ARG A 92 -3.87 4.85 4.38
CA ARG A 92 -4.91 4.15 5.14
C ARG A 92 -5.91 3.51 4.19
N THR A 93 -6.09 2.22 4.28
CA THR A 93 -7.08 1.46 3.51
C THR A 93 -8.51 1.80 3.95
N HIS A 94 -9.49 1.32 3.20
CA HIS A 94 -10.90 1.52 3.54
C HIS A 94 -11.24 0.85 4.88
N THR A 95 -11.81 1.65 5.79
CA THR A 95 -12.29 1.21 7.11
C THR A 95 -13.52 2.05 7.46
N ALA A 96 -14.21 1.74 8.57
CA ALA A 96 -15.29 2.57 9.09
C ALA A 96 -14.89 4.06 9.25
N ASN A 97 -13.62 4.33 9.60
CA ASN A 97 -13.09 5.68 9.78
C ASN A 97 -12.43 6.28 8.52
N THR A 98 -12.26 5.49 7.46
CA THR A 98 -11.61 5.91 6.21
C THR A 98 -12.50 5.49 5.06
N LYS A 99 -13.53 6.30 4.77
CA LYS A 99 -14.49 6.02 3.70
C LYS A 99 -13.82 6.35 2.34
N ILE A 100 -13.70 5.33 1.47
CA ILE A 100 -13.29 5.47 0.07
C ILE A 100 -14.49 5.01 -0.76
N SER A 101 -15.03 5.84 -1.61
CA SER A 101 -16.17 5.50 -2.46
C SER A 101 -15.72 4.84 -3.78
N MET A 102 -16.64 4.15 -4.44
CA MET A 102 -16.39 3.63 -5.80
C MET A 102 -16.08 4.75 -6.79
N ALA A 103 -16.70 5.93 -6.60
CA ALA A 103 -16.40 7.10 -7.43
C ALA A 103 -14.94 7.58 -7.23
N ASP A 104 -14.40 7.52 -6.02
CA ASP A 104 -13.00 7.85 -5.75
C ASP A 104 -12.05 6.85 -6.44
N ILE A 105 -12.38 5.56 -6.40
CA ILE A 105 -11.60 4.51 -7.08
C ILE A 105 -11.63 4.73 -8.59
N GLN A 106 -12.82 4.96 -9.17
CA GLN A 106 -12.94 5.21 -10.60
C GLN A 106 -12.16 6.46 -11.02
N HIS A 107 -12.27 7.54 -10.24
CA HIS A 107 -11.49 8.75 -10.49
C HIS A 107 -9.97 8.49 -10.46
N LEU A 108 -9.49 7.71 -9.49
CA LEU A 108 -8.08 7.32 -9.42
C LEU A 108 -7.65 6.53 -10.66
N VAL A 109 -8.47 5.58 -11.10
CA VAL A 109 -8.20 4.75 -12.30
C VAL A 109 -8.06 5.62 -13.53
N ASP A 110 -9.00 6.56 -13.73
CA ASP A 110 -9.01 7.49 -14.87
C ASP A 110 -7.77 8.40 -14.86
N GLU A 111 -7.41 8.93 -13.69
CA GLU A 111 -6.22 9.76 -13.51
C GLU A 111 -4.92 8.96 -13.76
N ILE A 112 -4.84 7.70 -13.31
CA ILE A 112 -3.70 6.82 -13.59
C ILE A 112 -3.55 6.65 -15.10
N TYR A 113 -4.62 6.27 -15.78
CA TYR A 113 -4.60 6.09 -17.23
C TYR A 113 -4.20 7.37 -17.97
N LYS A 114 -4.87 8.48 -17.66
CA LYS A 114 -4.65 9.79 -18.28
C LYS A 114 -3.21 10.28 -18.15
N LYS A 115 -2.60 10.11 -16.96
CA LYS A 115 -1.27 10.67 -16.67
C LYS A 115 -0.11 9.73 -16.98
N THR A 116 -0.37 8.44 -16.98
CA THR A 116 0.72 7.44 -17.09
C THR A 116 0.56 6.48 -18.26
N GLY A 117 -0.63 6.37 -18.86
CA GLY A 117 -0.99 5.36 -19.85
C GLY A 117 -1.12 3.95 -19.26
N LEU A 118 -0.99 3.78 -17.95
CA LEU A 118 -1.15 2.49 -17.29
C LEU A 118 -2.65 2.22 -17.06
N LYS A 119 -3.05 0.97 -17.25
CA LYS A 119 -4.39 0.51 -16.90
C LYS A 119 -4.31 -0.17 -15.54
N PHE A 120 -4.98 0.38 -14.54
CA PHE A 120 -5.06 -0.21 -13.21
C PHE A 120 -6.21 -1.21 -13.18
N TRP A 121 -5.90 -2.48 -13.47
CA TRP A 121 -6.89 -3.55 -13.59
C TRP A 121 -7.38 -4.08 -12.24
N ASP A 122 -6.48 -4.14 -11.26
CA ASP A 122 -6.76 -4.68 -9.94
C ASP A 122 -7.20 -3.58 -8.96
N CYS A 123 -8.19 -2.79 -9.39
CA CYS A 123 -8.66 -1.61 -8.68
C CYS A 123 -9.80 -1.95 -7.70
N HIS A 124 -9.47 -2.59 -6.60
CA HIS A 124 -10.42 -2.88 -5.52
C HIS A 124 -9.99 -2.22 -4.19
N TRP A 125 -10.85 -2.29 -3.18
CA TRP A 125 -10.71 -1.61 -1.89
C TRP A 125 -9.36 -1.86 -1.18
N TYR A 126 -8.82 -3.08 -1.30
CA TYR A 126 -7.55 -3.45 -0.66
C TYR A 126 -6.31 -2.94 -1.41
N ASN A 127 -6.48 -2.51 -2.67
CA ASN A 127 -5.38 -2.03 -3.52
C ASN A 127 -5.33 -0.50 -3.63
N VAL A 128 -6.22 0.18 -2.89
CA VAL A 128 -6.28 1.63 -2.79
C VAL A 128 -6.21 2.07 -1.33
N GLY A 129 -5.69 3.26 -1.11
CA GLY A 129 -5.60 3.82 0.23
C GLY A 129 -5.71 5.34 0.19
N MET A 130 -5.94 5.94 1.34
CA MET A 130 -6.08 7.38 1.51
C MET A 130 -4.84 7.96 2.18
N VAL A 131 -4.28 9.01 1.60
CA VAL A 131 -3.17 9.79 2.14
C VAL A 131 -3.59 11.23 2.42
N LYS A 132 -2.89 11.88 3.35
CA LYS A 132 -3.08 13.32 3.60
C LYS A 132 -2.23 14.16 2.65
N ARG A 133 -2.83 15.21 2.09
CA ARG A 133 -2.14 16.23 1.28
C ARG A 133 -2.49 17.60 1.81
N GLY A 134 -1.74 18.06 2.81
CA GLY A 134 -2.07 19.26 3.58
C GLY A 134 -3.39 19.09 4.34
N LYS A 135 -4.38 19.93 4.04
CA LYS A 135 -5.73 19.82 4.63
C LYS A 135 -6.65 18.81 3.91
N ASN A 136 -6.25 18.35 2.72
CA ASN A 136 -7.06 17.46 1.89
C ASN A 136 -6.66 16.00 2.10
N LYS A 137 -7.61 15.11 1.83
CA LYS A 137 -7.38 13.67 1.70
C LYS A 137 -7.38 13.31 0.22
N LYS A 138 -6.57 12.32 -0.18
CA LYS A 138 -6.49 11.86 -1.56
C LYS A 138 -6.41 10.35 -1.60
N VAL A 139 -7.20 9.74 -2.48
CA VAL A 139 -7.12 8.30 -2.75
C VAL A 139 -5.96 8.04 -3.70
N VAL A 140 -5.19 7.01 -3.41
CA VAL A 140 -3.98 6.62 -4.12
C VAL A 140 -3.91 5.10 -4.30
N CYS A 141 -3.21 4.66 -5.34
CA CYS A 141 -2.92 3.25 -5.57
C CYS A 141 -1.83 2.78 -4.60
N ILE A 142 -2.11 1.75 -3.81
CA ILE A 142 -1.14 1.15 -2.89
C ILE A 142 -0.56 -0.15 -3.40
N ASP A 143 -1.29 -0.93 -4.19
CA ASP A 143 -0.71 -2.10 -4.86
C ASP A 143 -0.10 -1.68 -6.19
N THR A 144 1.23 -1.69 -6.20
CA THR A 144 2.05 -1.30 -7.33
C THR A 144 2.79 -2.49 -7.93
N GLY A 145 2.29 -3.71 -7.71
CA GLY A 145 2.74 -4.91 -8.40
C GLY A 145 2.52 -4.80 -9.92
N LYS A 146 3.34 -5.51 -10.69
CA LYS A 146 3.17 -5.56 -12.14
C LYS A 146 1.79 -6.11 -12.51
N GLU A 147 1.34 -7.09 -11.75
CA GLU A 147 0.09 -7.82 -11.91
C GLU A 147 -1.13 -6.88 -11.90
N SER A 148 -1.07 -5.82 -11.11
CA SER A 148 -2.15 -4.82 -11.04
C SER A 148 -2.30 -3.98 -12.30
N PHE A 149 -1.33 -4.03 -13.24
CA PHE A 149 -1.29 -3.21 -14.45
C PHE A 149 -1.14 -4.00 -15.76
N ASP A 150 -1.00 -5.32 -15.73
CA ASP A 150 -0.74 -6.12 -16.93
C ASP A 150 -1.99 -6.72 -17.61
N GLY A 151 -3.16 -6.45 -17.07
CA GLY A 151 -4.43 -6.83 -17.66
C GLY A 151 -4.90 -8.26 -17.36
N ASN A 152 -4.22 -8.97 -16.46
CA ASN A 152 -4.59 -10.34 -16.07
C ASN A 152 -5.62 -10.40 -14.93
N SER A 153 -6.00 -9.27 -14.37
CA SER A 153 -7.01 -9.19 -13.31
C SER A 153 -8.40 -8.97 -13.87
N ASN A 154 -9.37 -9.66 -13.32
CA ASN A 154 -10.80 -9.49 -13.64
C ASN A 154 -11.48 -8.41 -12.76
N ALA A 155 -10.74 -7.66 -11.98
CA ALA A 155 -11.26 -6.69 -11.01
C ALA A 155 -12.16 -5.62 -11.64
N TRP A 156 -11.87 -5.22 -12.89
CA TRP A 156 -12.73 -4.31 -13.65
C TRP A 156 -14.09 -4.88 -14.00
N ALA A 157 -14.17 -6.19 -14.21
CA ALA A 157 -15.44 -6.85 -14.56
C ALA A 157 -16.31 -7.06 -13.32
N ASN A 158 -15.69 -7.09 -12.16
CA ASN A 158 -16.38 -7.34 -10.89
C ASN A 158 -15.60 -6.68 -9.74
N PRO A 159 -15.66 -5.34 -9.60
CA PRO A 159 -14.96 -4.67 -8.50
C PRO A 159 -15.46 -5.25 -7.19
N ASP A 160 -14.53 -5.66 -6.33
CA ASP A 160 -14.86 -6.12 -5.00
C ASP A 160 -15.64 -4.99 -4.28
N PRO A 161 -16.88 -5.24 -3.86
CA PRO A 161 -17.70 -4.22 -3.20
C PRO A 161 -17.15 -3.78 -1.83
N GLY A 162 -15.97 -4.28 -1.45
CA GLY A 162 -15.35 -4.00 -0.16
C GLY A 162 -15.81 -4.94 0.95
N PRO A 163 -15.29 -4.78 2.15
CA PRO A 163 -15.70 -5.61 3.29
C PRO A 163 -17.17 -5.37 3.63
N LYS A 164 -17.89 -6.47 3.80
CA LYS A 164 -19.24 -6.40 4.36
C LYS A 164 -19.18 -5.85 5.78
N CYS A 165 -20.18 -5.08 6.14
CA CYS A 165 -20.38 -4.72 7.53
C CYS A 165 -20.53 -5.99 8.38
N SER A 166 -19.75 -6.11 9.44
CA SER A 166 -19.80 -7.24 10.36
C SER A 166 -21.12 -7.36 11.15
N TYR A 167 -21.93 -6.30 11.14
CA TYR A 167 -23.19 -6.23 11.87
C TYR A 167 -24.40 -6.58 11.00
N CYS A 168 -24.46 -6.08 9.77
CA CYS A 168 -25.62 -6.24 8.91
C CYS A 168 -25.34 -7.00 7.61
N GLU A 169 -24.11 -7.44 7.38
CA GLU A 169 -23.62 -8.14 6.19
C GLU A 169 -23.85 -7.39 4.86
N LYS A 170 -24.23 -6.12 4.92
CA LYS A 170 -24.36 -5.28 3.72
C LYS A 170 -23.01 -4.67 3.36
N TYR A 171 -22.79 -4.51 2.06
CA TYR A 171 -21.77 -3.66 1.52
C TYR A 171 -22.18 -2.22 1.72
N GLU A 172 -21.75 -1.25 1.96
CA GLU A 172 -22.27 0.11 2.21
C GLU A 172 -23.43 0.12 3.21
N CYS A 173 -23.11 0.20 4.46
CA CYS A 173 -24.12 0.34 5.51
C CYS A 173 -23.85 1.57 6.39
N ASP A 174 -24.95 2.16 6.87
CA ASP A 174 -24.91 3.31 7.79
C ASP A 174 -25.00 2.89 9.27
N CYS A 175 -24.98 1.59 9.56
CA CYS A 175 -25.18 1.09 10.93
C CYS A 175 -23.94 1.15 11.84
N CYS A 176 -22.80 1.61 11.29
CA CYS A 176 -21.54 1.74 12.01
C CYS A 176 -21.07 3.21 12.13
N ASP A 177 -21.97 4.17 11.88
CA ASP A 177 -21.74 5.60 12.12
C ASP A 177 -21.90 5.97 13.59
#